data_f405b524d0b5058db9e5ac93a388272a
#
_entry.id   f405b524d0b5058db9e5ac93a388272a
#
_cell.length_a   1.000
_cell.length_b   1.000
_cell.length_c   1.000
_cell.angle_alpha   90.00
_cell.angle_beta   90.00
_cell.angle_gamma   90.00
#
_symmetry.space_group_name_H-M   'P 1'
#
loop_
_entity.id
_entity.type
_entity.pdbx_description
1 polymer ?
#
loop_
_entity_poly.entity_id
_entity_poly.type
_entity_poly.pdbx_seq_one_letter_code
_entity_poly.pdbx_strand_id
1 'polypeptide(L)'
;ALVDLGYTHTRIDMFKDGVYETGRVLEYGVNAMVSIASEELYCDEHIALEYLKTNKNDVLHCEKMKDFYDYLSTEIMRAVNYYTYENQENTLETLYYYGGGSNVLPFIETLKNTISLRVEAVSTDADVMSALCGYGASQE
;
A
#
# COMPACT_ATOMS: atom_id res chain seq x y z
N ALA A 1 5.47 -5.39 9.10
CA ALA A 1 4.50 -5.62 8.00
C ALA A 1 5.10 -5.18 6.66
N LEU A 2 4.75 -5.90 5.61
CA LEU A 2 5.20 -5.59 4.25
C LEU A 2 3.96 -5.50 3.36
N VAL A 3 3.81 -4.37 2.67
CA VAL A 3 2.65 -4.13 1.84
C VAL A 3 3.07 -3.99 0.38
N ASP A 4 2.47 -4.80 -0.47
CA ASP A 4 2.65 -4.71 -1.92
C ASP A 4 1.47 -3.93 -2.49
N LEU A 5 1.73 -2.72 -2.96
CA LEU A 5 0.70 -1.86 -3.57
C LEU A 5 0.67 -2.15 -5.06
N GLY A 6 0.07 -3.28 -5.41
CA GLY A 6 0.07 -3.76 -6.78
C GLY A 6 -0.99 -3.13 -7.67
N TYR A 7 -1.02 -3.57 -8.91
CA TYR A 7 -1.96 -3.02 -9.88
C TYR A 7 -3.38 -3.50 -9.60
N THR A 8 -3.58 -4.81 -9.42
CA THR A 8 -4.92 -5.37 -9.22
C THR A 8 -5.25 -5.64 -7.77
N HIS A 9 -4.23 -5.82 -6.94
CA HIS A 9 -4.40 -6.21 -5.54
C HIS A 9 -3.42 -5.49 -4.67
N THR A 10 -3.81 -5.34 -3.41
CA THR A 10 -2.91 -4.88 -2.36
C THR A 10 -2.72 -6.05 -1.40
N ARG A 11 -1.48 -6.45 -1.17
CA ARG A 11 -1.19 -7.57 -0.31
C ARG A 11 -0.45 -7.10 0.94
N ILE A 12 -0.91 -7.57 2.10
CA ILE A 12 -0.31 -7.21 3.38
C ILE A 12 0.20 -8.49 4.02
N ASP A 13 1.52 -8.59 4.19
CA ASP A 13 2.16 -9.75 4.80
C ASP A 13 2.71 -9.39 6.16
N MET A 14 2.46 -10.24 7.14
CA MET A 14 2.92 -10.06 8.51
C MET A 14 4.00 -11.08 8.81
N PHE A 15 5.08 -10.61 9.41
CA PHE A 15 6.24 -11.44 9.75
C PHE A 15 6.56 -11.34 11.21
N LYS A 16 7.06 -12.44 11.77
CA LYS A 16 7.55 -12.48 13.15
C LYS A 16 8.91 -13.16 13.15
N ASP A 17 9.93 -12.45 13.63
CA ASP A 17 11.30 -12.96 13.69
C ASP A 17 11.77 -13.50 12.34
N GLY A 18 11.42 -12.79 11.27
CA GLY A 18 11.84 -13.16 9.92
C GLY A 18 11.04 -14.27 9.27
N VAL A 19 10.00 -14.75 9.94
CA VAL A 19 9.17 -15.84 9.43
C VAL A 19 7.78 -15.31 9.07
N TYR A 20 7.32 -15.67 7.88
CA TYR A 20 5.99 -15.31 7.43
C TYR A 20 4.94 -15.93 8.37
N GLU A 21 4.05 -15.11 8.87
CA GLU A 21 2.99 -15.57 9.77
C GLU A 21 1.67 -15.69 9.04
N THR A 22 1.25 -14.60 8.40
CA THR A 22 -0.04 -14.56 7.73
C THR A 22 -0.03 -13.41 6.74
N GLY A 23 -0.98 -13.45 5.80
CA GLY A 23 -1.13 -12.40 4.82
C GLY A 23 -2.58 -12.14 4.53
N ARG A 24 -2.85 -10.97 4.01
CA ARG A 24 -4.19 -10.60 3.60
C ARG A 24 -4.10 -9.93 2.24
N VAL A 25 -5.06 -10.28 1.36
CA VAL A 25 -5.13 -9.69 0.03
C VAL A 25 -6.38 -8.85 -0.04
N LEU A 26 -6.21 -7.58 -0.40
CA LEU A 26 -7.32 -6.69 -0.69
C LEU A 26 -7.46 -6.64 -2.20
N GLU A 27 -8.68 -6.69 -2.70
CA GLU A 27 -8.93 -6.80 -4.15
C GLU A 27 -8.96 -5.43 -4.82
N TYR A 28 -8.19 -4.50 -4.31
CA TYR A 28 -8.10 -3.14 -4.82
C TYR A 28 -6.64 -2.78 -4.98
N GLY A 29 -6.31 -2.17 -6.11
CA GLY A 29 -4.96 -1.73 -6.39
C GLY A 29 -4.99 -0.47 -7.24
N VAL A 30 -3.89 -0.21 -7.94
CA VAL A 30 -3.79 0.97 -8.78
C VAL A 30 -4.88 1.00 -9.86
N ASN A 31 -5.35 -0.17 -10.29
CA ASN A 31 -6.41 -0.22 -11.31
C ASN A 31 -7.69 0.50 -10.88
N ALA A 32 -7.97 0.53 -9.58
CA ALA A 32 -9.12 1.31 -9.09
C ALA A 32 -8.89 2.80 -9.30
N MET A 33 -7.65 3.25 -9.11
CA MET A 33 -7.30 4.65 -9.36
C MET A 33 -7.41 4.98 -10.84
N VAL A 34 -7.02 4.03 -11.72
CA VAL A 34 -7.15 4.20 -13.16
C VAL A 34 -8.61 4.36 -13.54
N SER A 35 -9.48 3.54 -12.96
CA SER A 35 -10.92 3.63 -13.21
C SER A 35 -11.48 4.98 -12.78
N ILE A 36 -11.07 5.46 -11.62
CA ILE A 36 -11.52 6.77 -11.13
C ILE A 36 -11.05 7.87 -12.09
N ALA A 37 -9.79 7.82 -12.52
CA ALA A 37 -9.25 8.81 -13.42
C ALA A 37 -9.97 8.76 -14.78
N SER A 38 -10.30 7.57 -15.25
CA SER A 38 -11.03 7.38 -16.50
C SER A 38 -12.38 8.09 -16.44
N GLU A 39 -13.09 7.94 -15.31
CA GLU A 39 -14.38 8.59 -15.13
C GLU A 39 -14.24 10.10 -15.01
N GLU A 40 -13.26 10.55 -14.23
CA GLU A 40 -13.08 12.00 -13.99
C GLU A 40 -12.65 12.75 -15.24
N LEU A 41 -11.86 12.12 -16.09
CA LEU A 41 -11.28 12.77 -17.26
C LEU A 41 -11.98 12.38 -18.56
N TYR A 42 -13.03 11.56 -18.47
CA TYR A 42 -13.84 11.15 -19.64
C TYR A 42 -12.97 10.55 -20.73
N CYS A 43 -12.11 9.60 -20.38
CA CYS A 43 -11.22 8.94 -21.33
C CYS A 43 -11.16 7.45 -21.04
N ASP A 44 -10.57 6.67 -21.96
CA ASP A 44 -10.43 5.24 -21.68
C ASP A 44 -9.30 4.99 -20.69
N GLU A 45 -9.24 3.75 -20.19
CA GLU A 45 -8.31 3.43 -19.10
C GLU A 45 -6.85 3.45 -19.53
N HIS A 46 -6.55 3.18 -20.79
CA HIS A 46 -5.17 3.27 -21.27
C HIS A 46 -4.66 4.71 -21.15
N ILE A 47 -5.51 5.65 -21.55
CA ILE A 47 -5.16 7.07 -21.49
C ILE A 47 -5.15 7.53 -20.05
N ALA A 48 -6.11 7.03 -19.25
CA ALA A 48 -6.19 7.40 -17.83
C ALA A 48 -4.94 7.02 -17.06
N LEU A 49 -4.36 5.87 -17.38
CA LEU A 49 -3.13 5.44 -16.72
C LEU A 49 -2.00 6.46 -16.95
N GLU A 50 -1.87 6.96 -18.18
CA GLU A 50 -0.86 7.99 -18.47
C GLU A 50 -1.19 9.28 -17.74
N TYR A 51 -2.46 9.63 -17.64
CA TYR A 51 -2.87 10.86 -16.96
C TYR A 51 -2.64 10.78 -15.45
N LEU A 52 -2.72 9.57 -14.87
CA LEU A 52 -2.35 9.39 -13.48
C LEU A 52 -0.87 9.70 -13.28
N LYS A 53 -0.02 9.21 -14.19
CA LYS A 53 1.42 9.40 -14.08
C LYS A 53 1.81 10.86 -14.17
N THR A 54 1.07 11.64 -14.95
CA THR A 54 1.34 13.07 -15.17
C THR A 54 0.48 13.97 -14.29
N ASN A 55 -0.42 13.39 -13.51
CA ASN A 55 -1.37 14.13 -12.67
C ASN A 55 -2.15 15.16 -13.48
N LYS A 56 -2.66 14.72 -14.63
CA LYS A 56 -3.39 15.64 -15.53
C LYS A 56 -4.60 16.21 -14.82
N ASN A 57 -4.79 17.53 -14.95
CA ASN A 57 -5.89 18.25 -14.32
C ASN A 57 -5.98 17.99 -12.82
N ASP A 58 -4.83 17.67 -12.19
CA ASP A 58 -4.75 17.40 -10.75
C ASP A 58 -5.66 16.24 -10.35
N VAL A 59 -5.77 15.23 -11.21
CA VAL A 59 -6.68 14.10 -10.99
C VAL A 59 -6.33 13.34 -9.72
N LEU A 60 -5.05 13.35 -9.32
CA LEU A 60 -4.64 12.65 -8.10
C LEU A 60 -5.24 13.26 -6.84
N HIS A 61 -5.77 14.48 -6.94
CA HIS A 61 -6.37 15.18 -5.80
C HIS A 61 -7.88 15.37 -5.94
N CYS A 62 -8.53 14.71 -6.92
CA CYS A 62 -9.97 14.82 -7.04
C CYS A 62 -10.65 14.12 -5.87
N GLU A 63 -11.90 14.47 -5.60
CA GLU A 63 -12.60 14.02 -4.41
C GLU A 63 -12.76 12.50 -4.39
N LYS A 64 -13.15 11.91 -5.51
CA LYS A 64 -13.30 10.46 -5.58
C LYS A 64 -11.98 9.73 -5.32
N MET A 65 -10.88 10.32 -5.79
CA MET A 65 -9.57 9.74 -5.56
C MET A 65 -9.20 9.78 -4.09
N LYS A 66 -9.48 10.91 -3.44
CA LYS A 66 -9.21 11.04 -1.99
C LYS A 66 -10.04 10.05 -1.19
N ASP A 67 -11.28 9.86 -1.58
CA ASP A 67 -12.14 8.87 -0.91
C ASP A 67 -11.56 7.48 -1.04
N PHE A 68 -11.01 7.15 -2.19
CA PHE A 68 -10.37 5.85 -2.39
C PHE A 68 -9.11 5.70 -1.55
N TYR A 69 -8.30 6.75 -1.46
CA TYR A 69 -7.11 6.71 -0.60
C TYR A 69 -7.50 6.44 0.85
N ASP A 70 -8.52 7.11 1.33
CA ASP A 70 -9.00 6.91 2.71
C ASP A 70 -9.51 5.49 2.89
N TYR A 71 -10.26 5.00 1.93
CA TYR A 71 -10.80 3.66 1.99
C TYR A 71 -9.70 2.60 2.05
N LEU A 72 -8.75 2.66 1.12
CA LEU A 72 -7.69 1.65 1.05
C LEU A 72 -6.78 1.73 2.27
N SER A 73 -6.44 2.94 2.70
CA SER A 73 -5.62 3.13 3.89
C SER A 73 -6.29 2.55 5.12
N THR A 74 -7.61 2.76 5.24
CA THR A 74 -8.37 2.22 6.36
C THR A 74 -8.39 0.69 6.35
N GLU A 75 -8.52 0.09 5.16
CA GLU A 75 -8.52 -1.36 5.06
C GLU A 75 -7.15 -1.94 5.43
N ILE A 76 -6.08 -1.27 5.04
CA ILE A 76 -4.74 -1.69 5.44
C ILE A 76 -4.59 -1.57 6.95
N MET A 77 -5.05 -0.47 7.52
CA MET A 77 -5.02 -0.25 8.96
C MET A 77 -5.77 -1.35 9.71
N ARG A 78 -6.94 -1.73 9.20
CA ARG A 78 -7.75 -2.77 9.83
C ARG A 78 -7.02 -4.10 9.82
N ALA A 79 -6.36 -4.44 8.72
CA ALA A 79 -5.61 -5.68 8.64
C ALA A 79 -4.47 -5.70 9.66
N VAL A 80 -3.74 -4.59 9.77
CA VAL A 80 -2.64 -4.48 10.72
C VAL A 80 -3.15 -4.56 12.16
N ASN A 81 -4.22 -3.83 12.45
CA ASN A 81 -4.78 -3.81 13.80
C ASN A 81 -5.34 -5.17 14.21
N TYR A 82 -5.98 -5.85 13.27
CA TYR A 82 -6.51 -7.18 13.54
C TYR A 82 -5.38 -8.15 13.88
N TYR A 83 -4.29 -8.11 13.10
CA TYR A 83 -3.14 -8.97 13.37
C TYR A 83 -2.54 -8.64 14.73
N THR A 84 -2.37 -7.37 15.03
CA THR A 84 -1.78 -6.93 16.30
C THR A 84 -2.62 -7.40 17.49
N TYR A 85 -3.93 -7.32 17.35
CA TYR A 85 -4.85 -7.77 18.39
C TYR A 85 -4.74 -9.27 18.63
N GLU A 86 -4.61 -10.06 17.55
CA GLU A 86 -4.54 -11.51 17.66
C GLU A 86 -3.16 -12.02 18.02
N ASN A 87 -2.12 -11.19 17.89
CA ASN A 87 -0.73 -11.62 18.07
C ASN A 87 0.02 -10.60 18.93
N GLN A 88 -0.40 -10.44 20.16
CA GLN A 88 0.13 -9.40 21.05
C GLN A 88 1.60 -9.61 21.41
N GLU A 89 2.11 -10.81 21.22
CA GLU A 89 3.51 -11.11 21.46
C GLU A 89 4.41 -10.59 20.35
N ASN A 90 3.84 -10.18 19.22
CA ASN A 90 4.60 -9.63 18.08
C ASN A 90 4.26 -8.16 17.91
N THR A 91 5.15 -7.29 18.37
CA THR A 91 4.94 -5.85 18.25
C THR A 91 5.45 -5.37 16.90
N LEU A 92 4.51 -4.94 16.05
CA LEU A 92 4.88 -4.36 14.78
C LEU A 92 5.26 -2.90 14.98
N GLU A 93 6.40 -2.50 14.42
CA GLU A 93 6.88 -1.12 14.56
C GLU A 93 6.83 -0.35 13.26
N THR A 94 7.06 -1.05 12.14
CA THR A 94 7.17 -0.39 10.85
C THR A 94 6.36 -1.17 9.81
N LEU A 95 5.73 -0.41 8.94
CA LEU A 95 5.08 -0.94 7.75
C LEU A 95 5.91 -0.51 6.56
N TYR A 96 6.45 -1.46 5.82
CA TYR A 96 7.20 -1.20 4.60
C TYR A 96 6.29 -1.40 3.40
N TYR A 97 6.41 -0.53 2.41
CA TYR A 97 5.56 -0.64 1.21
C TYR A 97 6.40 -0.56 -0.06
N TYR A 98 5.90 -1.16 -1.12
CA TYR A 98 6.50 -1.13 -2.45
C TYR A 98 5.41 -1.37 -3.49
N GLY A 99 5.79 -1.39 -4.77
CA GLY A 99 4.85 -1.64 -5.85
C GLY A 99 4.44 -0.36 -6.56
N GLY A 100 3.60 -0.50 -7.59
CA GLY A 100 3.21 0.63 -8.42
C GLY A 100 2.48 1.73 -7.67
N GLY A 101 1.69 1.36 -6.65
CA GLY A 101 0.98 2.34 -5.86
C GLY A 101 1.88 3.24 -5.04
N SER A 102 3.15 2.82 -4.84
CA SER A 102 4.09 3.64 -4.08
C SER A 102 4.45 4.94 -4.81
N ASN A 103 4.13 5.03 -6.09
CA ASN A 103 4.38 6.25 -6.87
C ASN A 103 3.25 7.27 -6.73
N VAL A 104 2.14 6.90 -6.10
CA VAL A 104 1.01 7.81 -5.89
C VAL A 104 1.21 8.50 -4.56
N LEU A 105 1.94 9.62 -4.57
CA LEU A 105 2.34 10.29 -3.35
C LEU A 105 1.18 10.73 -2.45
N PRO A 106 0.07 11.27 -2.98
CA PRO A 106 -1.06 11.62 -2.11
C PRO A 106 -1.62 10.42 -1.35
N PHE A 107 -1.63 9.23 -1.98
CA PHE A 107 -2.05 8.03 -1.29
C PHE A 107 -1.09 7.68 -0.15
N ILE A 108 0.20 7.77 -0.41
CA ILE A 108 1.21 7.46 0.61
C ILE A 108 1.07 8.41 1.79
N GLU A 109 0.79 9.69 1.54
CA GLU A 109 0.56 10.64 2.63
C GLU A 109 -0.65 10.24 3.47
N THR A 110 -1.73 9.85 2.80
CA THR A 110 -2.93 9.40 3.51
C THR A 110 -2.63 8.16 4.34
N LEU A 111 -1.86 7.24 3.79
CA LEU A 111 -1.48 6.02 4.48
C LEU A 111 -0.68 6.34 5.74
N LYS A 112 0.29 7.25 5.63
CA LYS A 112 1.10 7.65 6.78
C LYS A 112 0.26 8.31 7.87
N ASN A 113 -0.76 9.05 7.48
CA ASN A 113 -1.62 9.72 8.45
C ASN A 113 -2.64 8.78 9.08
N THR A 114 -2.96 7.69 8.42
CA THR A 114 -3.98 6.76 8.89
C THR A 114 -3.39 5.69 9.82
N ILE A 115 -2.20 5.23 9.52
CA ILE A 115 -1.59 4.10 10.24
C ILE A 115 -0.65 4.61 11.31
N SER A 116 -0.77 4.05 12.52
CA SER A 116 0.04 4.49 13.65
C SER A 116 1.47 3.97 13.60
N LEU A 117 1.75 2.97 12.78
CA LEU A 117 3.11 2.48 12.60
C LEU A 117 3.92 3.46 11.76
N ARG A 118 5.26 3.31 11.85
CA ARG A 118 6.12 4.03 10.92
C ARG A 118 5.91 3.44 9.53
N VAL A 119 5.69 4.28 8.54
CA VAL A 119 5.42 3.84 7.16
C VAL A 119 6.60 4.25 6.31
N GLU A 120 7.30 3.29 5.72
CA GLU A 120 8.52 3.55 4.95
C GLU A 120 8.54 2.78 3.64
N ALA A 121 9.10 3.41 2.62
CA ALA A 121 9.24 2.78 1.32
C ALA A 121 10.39 1.78 1.35
N VAL A 122 10.19 0.66 0.65
CA VAL A 122 11.28 -0.28 0.39
C VAL A 122 12.05 0.28 -0.80
N SER A 123 13.31 0.64 -0.59
CA SER A 123 14.10 1.28 -1.64
C SER A 123 15.23 0.41 -2.18
N THR A 124 15.58 -0.65 -1.46
CA THR A 124 16.69 -1.52 -1.85
C THR A 124 16.39 -2.94 -1.43
N ASP A 125 17.19 -3.89 -1.97
CA ASP A 125 17.11 -5.28 -1.54
C ASP A 125 17.39 -5.41 -0.04
N ALA A 126 18.27 -4.56 0.47
CA ALA A 126 18.57 -4.58 1.91
C ALA A 126 17.34 -4.23 2.72
N ASP A 127 16.53 -3.27 2.24
CA ASP A 127 15.28 -2.92 2.91
C ASP A 127 14.29 -4.07 2.86
N VAL A 128 14.23 -4.79 1.73
CA VAL A 128 13.37 -5.96 1.63
C VAL A 128 13.77 -7.01 2.66
N MET A 129 15.07 -7.29 2.75
CA MET A 129 15.55 -8.25 3.72
C MET A 129 15.26 -7.81 5.13
N SER A 130 15.43 -6.53 5.41
CA SER A 130 15.13 -5.97 6.71
C SER A 130 13.65 -6.10 7.05
N ALA A 131 12.78 -5.85 6.08
CA ALA A 131 11.34 -5.96 6.28
C ALA A 131 10.92 -7.40 6.57
N LEU A 132 11.54 -8.35 5.89
CA LEU A 132 11.20 -9.76 6.04
C LEU A 132 11.72 -10.33 7.35
N CYS A 133 12.93 -9.93 7.73
CA CYS A 133 13.60 -10.54 8.86
C CYS A 133 13.65 -9.70 10.06
N GLY A 134 13.27 -8.55 9.82
CA GLY A 134 13.88 -7.79 10.68
C GLY A 134 15.27 -8.23 10.47
N TYR A 135 15.41 -8.98 9.65
CA TYR A 135 16.44 -9.62 9.14
C TYR A 135 16.54 -10.51 8.27
N GLY A 136 16.50 -10.91 7.70
CA GLY A 136 16.62 -11.78 7.00
C GLY A 136 16.53 -12.63 6.21
N ALA A 137 16.73 -12.66 5.86
CA ALA A 137 16.79 -13.34 5.22
C ALA A 137 16.67 -14.27 4.67
N SER A 138 16.76 -14.44 4.89
CA SER A 138 16.81 -15.52 4.60
C SER A 138 15.88 -16.01 3.85
N GLN A 139 15.31 -15.64 3.58
CA GLN A 139 14.43 -16.18 2.96
C GLN A 139 14.50 -16.08 1.65
N GLU A 140 14.95 -15.98 1.32
CA GLU A 140 14.87 -15.94 0.33
C GLU A 140 14.76 -16.30 -0.11
#